data_74eafd388f2ccbd3e6152549ad777b94
#
_entry.id   74eafd388f2ccbd3e6152549ad777b94
#
_cell.length_a   1.000
_cell.length_b   1.000
_cell.length_c   1.000
_cell.angle_alpha   90.00
_cell.angle_beta   90.00
_cell.angle_gamma   90.00
#
_symmetry.space_group_name_H-M   'P 1'
#
loop_
_entity.id
_entity.type
_entity.pdbx_description
1 polymer ?
#
loop_
_entity_poly.entity_id
_entity_poly.type
_entity_poly.pdbx_seq_one_letter_code
_entity_poly.pdbx_strand_id
1 'polypeptide(L)'
;MDKHSKCSLYRLRMALAISIAFCFTTDIFAQATSTTDSTAIATPDTVGELTNGLNTVWMLLAAMLVFFMQPGFALVEAGFTRVKNTANILMKNFVDFMFGSLLYWFIGFGLMFGAGGFIGMPHFFDLSFYDGGGLPTEGFLVFQTVFCATAATIVSGAMAERTKFSMYLVYTIFISVLIYPVSGHWTWGGGWLMNGEAGSFMMETFGTTFHDFAGSTIVHSVGGWIALVGAAILGPRIGKYGKDGKSRAIPGHNLTIAALGVFILWFGWFGFNPGSQLAAATTDDARAISHVFLTTNLAACAGGFFALAVSWMKYGKPSLSLTLNGILAGLVGITAGCDMVSPFGAVIIGTICGILMIYSVEFID
;
A
#
# COMPACT_ATOMS: atom_id res chain seq x y z
N MET A 1 -29.06 -34.58 -7.89
CA MET A 1 -29.49 -33.30 -7.24
C MET A 1 -29.89 -32.34 -8.34
N ASP A 2 -31.16 -32.04 -8.41
CA ASP A 2 -31.80 -31.27 -9.47
C ASP A 2 -31.41 -29.81 -9.45
N LYS A 3 -31.37 -29.16 -10.63
CA LYS A 3 -31.03 -27.73 -10.81
C LYS A 3 -31.87 -26.80 -9.90
N HIS A 4 -33.08 -27.19 -9.57
CA HIS A 4 -33.98 -26.46 -8.68
C HIS A 4 -33.51 -26.43 -7.22
N SER A 5 -32.88 -27.50 -6.73
CA SER A 5 -32.39 -27.58 -5.34
C SER A 5 -31.18 -26.72 -5.10
N LYS A 6 -30.30 -26.58 -6.13
CA LYS A 6 -29.11 -25.69 -6.08
C LYS A 6 -29.48 -24.20 -6.08
N CYS A 7 -30.51 -23.83 -6.82
CA CYS A 7 -31.00 -22.45 -6.87
C CYS A 7 -31.68 -22.02 -5.55
N SER A 8 -32.42 -22.95 -4.90
CA SER A 8 -33.03 -22.72 -3.60
C SER A 8 -31.97 -22.53 -2.49
N LEU A 9 -30.91 -23.37 -2.50
CA LEU A 9 -29.83 -23.27 -1.52
C LEU A 9 -29.02 -21.98 -1.64
N TYR A 10 -28.83 -21.49 -2.87
CA TYR A 10 -28.17 -20.22 -3.14
C TYR A 10 -28.97 -19.01 -2.64
N ARG A 11 -30.29 -19.02 -2.88
CA ARG A 11 -31.21 -17.99 -2.37
C ARG A 11 -31.29 -17.96 -0.86
N LEU A 12 -31.27 -19.15 -0.20
CA LEU A 12 -31.29 -19.25 1.25
C LEU A 12 -29.99 -18.73 1.87
N ARG A 13 -28.84 -19.01 1.26
CA ARG A 13 -27.54 -18.51 1.72
C ARG A 13 -27.39 -16.99 1.52
N MET A 14 -27.92 -16.45 0.44
CA MET A 14 -27.94 -15.01 0.20
C MET A 14 -28.91 -14.28 1.15
N ALA A 15 -30.07 -14.85 1.44
CA ALA A 15 -31.01 -14.31 2.42
C ALA A 15 -30.41 -14.34 3.85
N LEU A 16 -29.68 -15.40 4.22
CA LEU A 16 -29.01 -15.50 5.51
C LEU A 16 -27.88 -14.47 5.66
N ALA A 17 -27.10 -14.23 4.60
CA ALA A 17 -26.03 -13.22 4.59
C ALA A 17 -26.59 -11.78 4.72
N ILE A 18 -27.71 -11.50 4.08
CA ILE A 18 -28.42 -10.21 4.16
C ILE A 18 -29.06 -10.04 5.55
N SER A 19 -29.63 -11.11 6.16
CA SER A 19 -30.20 -11.06 7.50
C SER A 19 -29.16 -10.88 8.59
N ILE A 20 -27.96 -11.46 8.44
CA ILE A 20 -26.83 -11.25 9.36
C ILE A 20 -26.34 -9.81 9.25
N ALA A 21 -26.27 -9.23 8.04
CA ALA A 21 -25.92 -7.82 7.85
C ALA A 21 -26.97 -6.86 8.47
N PHE A 22 -28.26 -7.24 8.49
CA PHE A 22 -29.33 -6.40 9.04
C PHE A 22 -29.47 -6.48 10.56
N CYS A 23 -29.08 -7.60 11.22
CA CYS A 23 -29.08 -7.73 12.68
C CYS A 23 -28.01 -6.87 13.37
N PHE A 24 -26.95 -6.48 12.66
CA PHE A 24 -25.91 -5.59 13.21
C PHE A 24 -26.23 -4.09 13.07
N THR A 25 -27.33 -3.71 12.42
CA THR A 25 -27.66 -2.29 12.17
C THR A 25 -28.60 -1.67 13.21
N THR A 26 -29.15 -2.43 14.15
CA THR A 26 -30.13 -1.89 15.11
C THR A 26 -29.54 -1.32 16.39
N ASP A 27 -28.28 -1.63 16.72
CA ASP A 27 -27.65 -1.12 17.94
C ASP A 27 -26.73 0.12 17.72
N ILE A 28 -26.54 0.55 16.46
CA ILE A 28 -25.61 1.64 16.12
C ILE A 28 -26.25 3.04 16.24
N PHE A 29 -27.58 3.16 16.35
CA PHE A 29 -28.26 4.45 16.41
C PHE A 29 -28.58 4.97 17.81
N ALA A 30 -28.12 4.31 18.89
CA ALA A 30 -28.49 4.68 20.26
C ALA A 30 -27.46 5.48 21.07
N GLN A 31 -26.41 6.04 20.44
CA GLN A 31 -25.40 6.81 21.16
C GLN A 31 -25.11 8.20 20.56
N ALA A 32 -26.12 9.00 20.44
CA ALA A 32 -25.96 10.42 20.09
C ALA A 32 -26.86 11.32 20.95
N THR A 33 -26.77 11.22 22.28
CA THR A 33 -27.19 12.29 23.20
C THR A 33 -26.53 12.05 24.55
N SER A 34 -25.39 12.61 24.82
CA SER A 34 -24.95 12.92 26.17
C SER A 34 -24.83 14.42 26.33
N THR A 35 -25.61 14.87 27.23
CA THR A 35 -25.78 16.24 27.72
C THR A 35 -24.47 16.89 28.10
N THR A 36 -24.23 18.03 27.50
CA THR A 36 -23.27 19.04 27.95
C THR A 36 -23.67 19.56 29.33
N ASP A 37 -22.82 19.34 30.28
CA ASP A 37 -22.82 20.16 31.50
C ASP A 37 -21.80 21.29 31.33
N SER A 38 -22.31 22.47 31.32
CA SER A 38 -21.58 23.72 31.06
C SER A 38 -21.01 24.25 32.37
N THR A 39 -19.71 24.57 32.38
CA THR A 39 -19.20 25.79 33.02
C THR A 39 -17.69 25.86 32.94
N ALA A 40 -17.15 26.15 31.80
CA ALA A 40 -15.99 27.01 31.57
C ALA A 40 -16.00 27.34 30.10
N ILE A 41 -16.26 28.58 29.74
CA ILE A 41 -15.99 29.03 28.37
C ILE A 41 -14.47 29.08 28.28
N ALA A 42 -13.86 27.93 27.94
CA ALA A 42 -12.50 27.91 27.41
C ALA A 42 -12.58 28.71 26.10
N THR A 43 -11.85 29.79 26.01
CA THR A 43 -11.61 30.45 24.71
C THR A 43 -11.06 29.37 23.78
N PRO A 44 -11.72 29.09 22.65
CA PRO A 44 -11.24 28.08 21.75
C PRO A 44 -9.78 28.39 21.41
N ASP A 45 -8.90 27.39 21.47
CA ASP A 45 -7.56 27.49 20.89
C ASP A 45 -7.71 27.48 19.35
N THR A 46 -8.13 28.64 18.83
CA THR A 46 -8.44 28.82 17.40
C THR A 46 -7.26 28.47 16.51
N VAL A 47 -6.03 28.63 16.99
CA VAL A 47 -4.82 28.28 16.24
C VAL A 47 -4.62 26.76 16.22
N GLY A 48 -4.81 26.10 17.37
CA GLY A 48 -4.72 24.62 17.44
C GLY A 48 -5.81 23.95 16.61
N GLU A 49 -7.04 24.42 16.67
CA GLU A 49 -8.15 23.91 15.86
C GLU A 49 -7.89 24.08 14.36
N LEU A 50 -7.37 25.25 13.93
CA LEU A 50 -7.03 25.48 12.53
C LEU A 50 -5.87 24.60 12.08
N THR A 51 -4.84 24.43 12.93
CA THR A 51 -3.71 23.52 12.67
C THR A 51 -4.20 22.09 12.46
N ASN A 52 -5.00 21.56 13.36
CA ASN A 52 -5.56 20.22 13.26
C ASN A 52 -6.46 20.08 12.02
N GLY A 53 -7.24 21.10 11.69
CA GLY A 53 -8.07 21.15 10.50
C GLY A 53 -7.25 21.05 9.21
N LEU A 54 -6.17 21.86 9.08
CA LEU A 54 -5.29 21.83 7.90
C LEU A 54 -4.53 20.51 7.78
N ASN A 55 -4.02 19.97 8.88
CA ASN A 55 -3.35 18.67 8.91
C ASN A 55 -4.30 17.55 8.50
N THR A 56 -5.54 17.59 8.99
CA THR A 56 -6.59 16.63 8.62
C THR A 56 -6.92 16.70 7.13
N VAL A 57 -7.10 17.90 6.58
CA VAL A 57 -7.37 18.09 5.15
C VAL A 57 -6.21 17.54 4.30
N TRP A 58 -4.96 17.84 4.69
CA TRP A 58 -3.78 17.29 3.99
C TRP A 58 -3.75 15.77 4.02
N MET A 59 -3.94 15.16 5.19
CA MET A 59 -3.97 13.70 5.36
C MET A 59 -5.07 13.05 4.50
N LEU A 60 -6.28 13.63 4.47
CA LEU A 60 -7.39 13.10 3.67
C LEU A 60 -7.16 13.26 2.17
N LEU A 61 -6.59 14.39 1.73
CA LEU A 61 -6.17 14.58 0.33
C LEU A 61 -5.11 13.54 -0.06
N ALA A 62 -4.13 13.30 0.81
CA ALA A 62 -3.13 12.26 0.61
C ALA A 62 -3.76 10.86 0.53
N ALA A 63 -4.70 10.54 1.43
CA ALA A 63 -5.43 9.27 1.39
C ALA A 63 -6.20 9.09 0.06
N MET A 64 -6.83 10.14 -0.46
CA MET A 64 -7.49 10.11 -1.77
C MET A 64 -6.51 9.87 -2.93
N LEU A 65 -5.33 10.50 -2.91
CA LEU A 65 -4.28 10.28 -3.90
C LEU A 65 -3.76 8.84 -3.86
N VAL A 66 -3.54 8.28 -2.68
CA VAL A 66 -3.12 6.87 -2.52
C VAL A 66 -4.25 5.91 -2.89
N PHE A 67 -5.50 6.21 -2.55
CA PHE A 67 -6.65 5.43 -3.04
C PHE A 67 -6.67 5.39 -4.58
N PHE A 68 -6.37 6.52 -5.22
CA PHE A 68 -6.32 6.60 -6.68
C PHE A 68 -5.17 5.77 -7.30
N MET A 69 -4.23 5.25 -6.50
CA MET A 69 -3.27 4.25 -6.97
C MET A 69 -3.94 2.90 -7.28
N GLN A 70 -5.10 2.57 -6.72
CA GLN A 70 -5.79 1.31 -7.02
C GLN A 70 -6.16 1.17 -8.51
N PRO A 71 -6.80 2.16 -9.18
CA PRO A 71 -6.95 2.12 -10.64
C PRO A 71 -5.60 2.13 -11.37
N GLY A 72 -4.56 2.77 -10.82
CA GLY A 72 -3.20 2.73 -11.37
C GLY A 72 -2.65 1.30 -11.43
N PHE A 73 -2.69 0.55 -10.33
CA PHE A 73 -2.32 -0.86 -10.28
C PHE A 73 -3.16 -1.70 -11.23
N ALA A 74 -4.48 -1.53 -11.21
CA ALA A 74 -5.39 -2.24 -12.08
C ALA A 74 -5.02 -2.08 -13.57
N LEU A 75 -4.68 -0.87 -14.00
CA LEU A 75 -4.28 -0.57 -15.38
C LEU A 75 -2.89 -1.13 -15.72
N VAL A 76 -1.91 -1.03 -14.81
CA VAL A 76 -0.57 -1.62 -14.98
C VAL A 76 -0.69 -3.13 -15.13
N GLU A 77 -1.37 -3.80 -14.19
CA GLU A 77 -1.53 -5.25 -14.21
C GLU A 77 -2.33 -5.72 -15.44
N ALA A 78 -3.44 -5.06 -15.76
CA ALA A 78 -4.23 -5.38 -16.93
C ALA A 78 -3.40 -5.23 -18.21
N GLY A 79 -2.66 -4.13 -18.35
CA GLY A 79 -1.85 -3.84 -19.51
C GLY A 79 -0.70 -4.83 -19.72
N PHE A 80 -0.05 -5.30 -18.65
CA PHE A 80 1.07 -6.27 -18.70
C PHE A 80 0.65 -7.74 -18.74
N THR A 81 -0.64 -8.05 -18.68
CA THR A 81 -1.15 -9.42 -18.76
C THR A 81 -1.89 -9.67 -20.07
N ARG A 82 -2.33 -10.91 -20.31
CA ARG A 82 -3.11 -11.28 -21.50
C ARG A 82 -4.56 -10.82 -21.35
N VAL A 83 -5.16 -10.29 -22.41
CA VAL A 83 -6.51 -9.70 -22.44
C VAL A 83 -7.59 -10.59 -21.79
N LYS A 84 -7.51 -11.90 -21.93
CA LYS A 84 -8.48 -12.85 -21.34
C LYS A 84 -8.55 -12.82 -19.81
N ASN A 85 -7.55 -12.23 -19.16
CA ASN A 85 -7.47 -12.16 -17.71
C ASN A 85 -7.84 -10.79 -17.14
N THR A 86 -8.11 -9.79 -17.99
CA THR A 86 -8.36 -8.39 -17.57
C THR A 86 -9.48 -8.29 -16.54
N ALA A 87 -10.64 -8.91 -16.78
CA ALA A 87 -11.76 -8.87 -15.83
C ALA A 87 -11.40 -9.50 -14.47
N ASN A 88 -10.63 -10.60 -14.47
CA ASN A 88 -10.18 -11.24 -13.24
C ASN A 88 -9.21 -10.35 -12.46
N ILE A 89 -8.31 -9.65 -13.16
CA ILE A 89 -7.36 -8.71 -12.55
C ILE A 89 -8.08 -7.52 -11.95
N LEU A 90 -9.00 -6.90 -12.68
CA LEU A 90 -9.80 -5.80 -12.15
C LEU A 90 -10.58 -6.21 -10.89
N MET A 91 -11.21 -7.40 -10.92
CA MET A 91 -11.92 -7.94 -9.75
C MET A 91 -10.99 -8.12 -8.55
N LYS A 92 -9.75 -8.58 -8.74
CA LYS A 92 -8.76 -8.73 -7.67
C LYS A 92 -8.41 -7.38 -7.04
N ASN A 93 -8.16 -6.35 -7.84
CA ASN A 93 -7.87 -5.01 -7.32
C ASN A 93 -9.03 -4.43 -6.50
N PHE A 94 -10.29 -4.62 -6.93
CA PHE A 94 -11.44 -4.25 -6.12
C PHE A 94 -11.52 -5.01 -4.80
N VAL A 95 -11.22 -6.32 -4.85
CA VAL A 95 -11.25 -7.17 -3.65
C VAL A 95 -10.17 -6.75 -2.66
N ASP A 96 -8.96 -6.44 -3.11
CA ASP A 96 -7.88 -5.99 -2.23
C ASP A 96 -8.31 -4.77 -1.43
N PHE A 97 -8.96 -3.81 -2.09
CA PHE A 97 -9.43 -2.63 -1.40
C PHE A 97 -10.63 -2.91 -0.48
N MET A 98 -11.66 -3.63 -0.98
CA MET A 98 -12.85 -3.90 -0.19
C MET A 98 -12.55 -4.77 1.04
N PHE A 99 -11.84 -5.88 0.85
CA PHE A 99 -11.50 -6.79 1.94
C PHE A 99 -10.43 -6.18 2.84
N GLY A 100 -9.42 -5.54 2.24
CA GLY A 100 -8.39 -4.83 2.98
C GLY A 100 -8.99 -3.80 3.93
N SER A 101 -9.90 -2.96 3.45
CA SER A 101 -10.56 -1.94 4.26
C SER A 101 -11.36 -2.52 5.42
N LEU A 102 -12.21 -3.52 5.15
CA LEU A 102 -13.06 -4.12 6.18
C LEU A 102 -12.24 -4.87 7.23
N LEU A 103 -11.26 -5.65 6.81
CA LEU A 103 -10.46 -6.48 7.70
C LEU A 103 -9.43 -5.66 8.47
N TYR A 104 -8.86 -4.65 7.83
CA TYR A 104 -7.93 -3.76 8.50
C TYR A 104 -8.63 -2.93 9.58
N TRP A 105 -9.82 -2.41 9.31
CA TRP A 105 -10.65 -1.78 10.34
C TRP A 105 -11.06 -2.76 11.45
N PHE A 106 -11.48 -3.99 11.07
CA PHE A 106 -11.94 -4.97 12.05
C PHE A 106 -10.89 -5.33 13.09
N ILE A 107 -9.65 -5.58 12.67
CA ILE A 107 -8.60 -6.08 13.56
C ILE A 107 -7.20 -5.53 13.21
N GLY A 108 -6.91 -5.28 11.93
CA GLY A 108 -5.57 -4.94 11.47
C GLY A 108 -5.05 -3.64 12.09
N PHE A 109 -5.90 -2.64 12.21
CA PHE A 109 -5.54 -1.35 12.80
C PHE A 109 -5.14 -1.50 14.28
N GLY A 110 -5.88 -2.28 15.05
CA GLY A 110 -5.53 -2.59 16.44
C GLY A 110 -4.20 -3.33 16.56
N LEU A 111 -3.97 -4.36 15.71
CA LEU A 111 -2.71 -5.10 15.70
C LEU A 111 -1.52 -4.25 15.27
N MET A 112 -1.75 -3.20 14.47
CA MET A 112 -0.69 -2.31 14.01
C MET A 112 -0.40 -1.19 14.99
N PHE A 113 -1.40 -0.52 15.54
CA PHE A 113 -1.26 0.68 16.37
C PHE A 113 -1.63 0.48 17.84
N GLY A 114 -2.11 -0.69 18.22
CA GLY A 114 -2.35 -1.03 19.63
C GLY A 114 -1.06 -1.20 20.41
N ALA A 115 -1.14 -1.09 21.74
CA ALA A 115 0.01 -1.26 22.62
C ALA A 115 0.62 -2.66 22.50
N GLY A 116 1.95 -2.75 22.48
CA GLY A 116 2.70 -4.00 22.38
C GLY A 116 4.14 -3.78 21.93
N GLY A 117 5.01 -4.76 22.09
CA GLY A 117 6.42 -4.68 21.64
C GLY A 117 6.64 -5.30 20.25
N PHE A 118 6.06 -6.46 20.00
CA PHE A 118 6.22 -7.21 18.75
C PHE A 118 4.95 -7.26 17.90
N ILE A 119 3.80 -7.21 18.54
CA ILE A 119 2.48 -7.16 17.93
C ILE A 119 1.59 -6.29 18.82
N GLY A 120 0.77 -5.44 18.21
CA GLY A 120 -0.19 -4.61 18.94
C GLY A 120 -1.35 -5.43 19.51
N MET A 121 -2.01 -4.88 20.52
CA MET A 121 -3.24 -5.48 21.07
C MET A 121 -4.37 -5.42 20.04
N PRO A 122 -5.11 -6.50 19.84
CA PRO A 122 -6.26 -6.46 18.93
C PRO A 122 -7.39 -5.63 19.55
N HIS A 123 -7.79 -4.60 18.86
CA HIS A 123 -8.95 -3.77 19.17
C HIS A 123 -10.01 -3.99 18.10
N PHE A 124 -10.92 -4.94 18.34
CA PHE A 124 -11.95 -5.31 17.37
C PHE A 124 -12.98 -4.18 17.23
N PHE A 125 -13.06 -3.56 16.04
CA PHE A 125 -13.97 -2.45 15.72
C PHE A 125 -13.85 -1.20 16.61
N ASP A 126 -13.01 -1.23 17.63
CA ASP A 126 -12.81 -0.13 18.56
C ASP A 126 -11.64 0.74 18.10
N LEU A 127 -11.89 2.03 17.96
CA LEU A 127 -10.90 3.04 17.59
C LEU A 127 -10.50 3.94 18.77
N SER A 128 -11.15 3.80 19.92
CA SER A 128 -10.97 4.67 21.08
C SER A 128 -9.60 4.52 21.75
N PHE A 129 -8.87 3.43 21.44
CA PHE A 129 -7.53 3.19 21.97
C PHE A 129 -6.46 4.09 21.35
N TYR A 130 -6.72 4.66 20.16
CA TYR A 130 -5.74 5.41 19.40
C TYR A 130 -5.93 6.91 19.60
N ASP A 131 -4.87 7.56 20.05
CA ASP A 131 -4.78 9.02 20.11
C ASP A 131 -3.93 9.51 18.92
N GLY A 132 -4.59 10.13 17.96
CA GLY A 132 -3.98 10.67 16.75
C GLY A 132 -3.20 11.97 16.93
N GLY A 133 -2.98 12.45 18.17
CA GLY A 133 -2.24 13.69 18.40
C GLY A 133 -2.92 14.93 17.78
N GLY A 134 -4.26 14.96 17.75
CA GLY A 134 -5.05 16.03 17.15
C GLY A 134 -5.60 15.70 15.75
N LEU A 135 -5.14 14.62 15.11
CA LEU A 135 -5.75 14.10 13.89
C LEU A 135 -6.94 13.20 14.24
N PRO A 136 -8.09 13.31 13.53
CA PRO A 136 -9.20 12.39 13.70
C PRO A 136 -8.80 10.94 13.41
N THR A 137 -9.07 10.04 14.35
CA THR A 137 -8.70 8.62 14.25
C THR A 137 -9.30 7.96 13.02
N GLU A 138 -10.53 8.28 12.65
CA GLU A 138 -11.20 7.77 11.45
C GLU A 138 -10.46 8.19 10.17
N GLY A 139 -9.98 9.43 10.11
CA GLY A 139 -9.19 9.93 9.00
C GLY A 139 -7.85 9.20 8.89
N PHE A 140 -7.17 9.02 10.02
CA PHE A 140 -5.92 8.28 10.09
C PHE A 140 -6.11 6.79 9.73
N LEU A 141 -7.20 6.15 10.18
CA LEU A 141 -7.55 4.80 9.77
C LEU A 141 -7.70 4.70 8.25
N VAL A 142 -8.43 5.61 7.61
CA VAL A 142 -8.59 5.62 6.15
C VAL A 142 -7.25 5.81 5.46
N PHE A 143 -6.41 6.72 5.94
CA PHE A 143 -5.05 6.92 5.43
C PHE A 143 -4.22 5.64 5.53
N GLN A 144 -4.20 4.96 6.66
CA GLN A 144 -3.47 3.69 6.84
C GLN A 144 -4.08 2.53 6.05
N THR A 145 -5.40 2.53 5.85
CA THR A 145 -6.10 1.51 5.06
C THR A 145 -5.62 1.49 3.60
N VAL A 146 -5.42 2.63 2.98
CA VAL A 146 -4.95 2.69 1.58
C VAL A 146 -3.52 2.18 1.42
N PHE A 147 -2.68 2.26 2.46
CA PHE A 147 -1.34 1.66 2.49
C PHE A 147 -1.41 0.13 2.65
N CYS A 148 -2.27 -0.37 3.53
CA CYS A 148 -2.54 -1.81 3.68
C CYS A 148 -3.02 -2.43 2.36
N ALA A 149 -3.99 -1.81 1.71
CA ALA A 149 -4.51 -2.24 0.41
C ALA A 149 -3.42 -2.23 -0.66
N THR A 150 -2.51 -1.26 -0.64
CA THR A 150 -1.36 -1.19 -1.55
C THR A 150 -0.43 -2.38 -1.36
N ALA A 151 -0.11 -2.76 -0.12
CA ALA A 151 0.72 -3.93 0.16
C ALA A 151 0.10 -5.23 -0.41
N ALA A 152 -1.22 -5.40 -0.28
CA ALA A 152 -1.95 -6.54 -0.86
C ALA A 152 -1.95 -6.52 -2.39
N THR A 153 -2.17 -5.36 -3.00
CA THR A 153 -2.21 -5.18 -4.46
C THR A 153 -0.87 -5.45 -5.14
N ILE A 154 0.27 -5.13 -4.50
CA ILE A 154 1.61 -5.44 -5.03
C ILE A 154 1.75 -6.95 -5.31
N VAL A 155 1.17 -7.80 -4.49
CA VAL A 155 1.22 -9.26 -4.66
C VAL A 155 0.40 -9.72 -5.87
N SER A 156 -0.66 -9.00 -6.23
CA SER A 156 -1.59 -9.33 -7.31
C SER A 156 -0.87 -9.57 -8.64
N GLY A 157 0.05 -8.69 -9.02
CA GLY A 157 0.80 -8.80 -10.27
C GLY A 157 1.62 -10.08 -10.37
N ALA A 158 2.27 -10.50 -9.28
CA ALA A 158 3.04 -11.76 -9.23
C ALA A 158 2.14 -13.00 -9.31
N MET A 159 0.92 -12.92 -8.79
CA MET A 159 -0.07 -13.98 -8.80
C MET A 159 -0.90 -14.03 -10.10
N ALA A 160 -0.78 -13.02 -10.95
CA ALA A 160 -1.58 -12.87 -12.17
C ALA A 160 -1.46 -14.09 -13.09
N GLU A 161 -2.59 -14.50 -13.69
CA GLU A 161 -2.72 -15.58 -14.67
C GLU A 161 -2.45 -17.01 -14.15
N ARG A 162 -2.16 -17.21 -12.86
CA ARG A 162 -1.79 -18.54 -12.30
C ARG A 162 -2.41 -18.85 -10.94
N THR A 163 -3.19 -17.94 -10.35
CA THR A 163 -3.83 -18.11 -9.04
C THR A 163 -5.34 -18.27 -9.20
N LYS A 164 -5.94 -19.21 -8.48
CA LYS A 164 -7.40 -19.31 -8.33
C LYS A 164 -7.91 -18.11 -7.54
N PHE A 165 -9.03 -17.53 -7.98
CA PHE A 165 -9.61 -16.36 -7.32
C PHE A 165 -9.91 -16.58 -5.83
N SER A 166 -10.40 -17.77 -5.46
CA SER A 166 -10.64 -18.11 -4.05
C SER A 166 -9.37 -18.08 -3.18
N MET A 167 -8.24 -18.51 -3.71
CA MET A 167 -6.95 -18.44 -3.00
C MET A 167 -6.44 -17.01 -2.91
N TYR A 168 -6.79 -16.19 -3.88
CA TYR A 168 -6.54 -14.77 -3.85
C TYR A 168 -7.22 -14.10 -2.65
N LEU A 169 -8.51 -14.39 -2.42
CA LEU A 169 -9.25 -13.91 -1.24
C LEU A 169 -8.56 -14.33 0.06
N VAL A 170 -8.12 -15.58 0.14
CA VAL A 170 -7.48 -16.10 1.35
C VAL A 170 -6.20 -15.33 1.68
N TYR A 171 -5.31 -15.12 0.71
CA TYR A 171 -4.07 -14.41 1.02
C TYR A 171 -4.31 -12.92 1.33
N THR A 172 -5.27 -12.26 0.66
CA THR A 172 -5.64 -10.87 0.98
C THR A 172 -6.09 -10.74 2.44
N ILE A 173 -6.87 -11.72 2.95
CA ILE A 173 -7.23 -11.77 4.37
C ILE A 173 -5.97 -11.83 5.25
N PHE A 174 -5.06 -12.77 4.98
CA PHE A 174 -3.83 -12.90 5.79
C PHE A 174 -2.94 -11.67 5.74
N ILE A 175 -2.81 -11.03 4.58
CA ILE A 175 -2.04 -9.78 4.46
C ILE A 175 -2.67 -8.70 5.31
N SER A 176 -3.97 -8.46 5.18
CA SER A 176 -4.65 -7.32 5.80
C SER A 176 -4.85 -7.48 7.31
N VAL A 177 -4.98 -8.73 7.78
CA VAL A 177 -5.23 -9.04 9.20
C VAL A 177 -3.94 -9.27 9.99
N LEU A 178 -2.92 -9.86 9.38
CA LEU A 178 -1.77 -10.36 10.13
C LEU A 178 -0.42 -9.81 9.61
N ILE A 179 -0.08 -10.08 8.34
CA ILE A 179 1.29 -9.85 7.87
C ILE A 179 1.61 -8.37 7.85
N TYR A 180 0.77 -7.56 7.18
CA TYR A 180 0.96 -6.12 7.10
C TYR A 180 0.84 -5.43 8.46
N PRO A 181 -0.19 -5.67 9.29
CA PRO A 181 -0.29 -5.04 10.59
C PRO A 181 0.88 -5.37 11.53
N VAL A 182 1.33 -6.62 11.58
CA VAL A 182 2.44 -7.01 12.47
C VAL A 182 3.75 -6.35 12.03
N SER A 183 4.06 -6.39 10.72
CA SER A 183 5.27 -5.74 10.21
C SER A 183 5.22 -4.21 10.34
N GLY A 184 4.04 -3.61 10.16
CA GLY A 184 3.83 -2.18 10.37
C GLY A 184 3.92 -1.77 11.84
N HIS A 185 3.49 -2.66 12.74
CA HIS A 185 3.65 -2.43 14.19
C HIS A 185 5.12 -2.30 14.61
N TRP A 186 6.02 -3.08 14.01
CA TRP A 186 7.46 -3.03 14.35
C TRP A 186 8.07 -1.65 14.19
N THR A 187 7.50 -0.81 13.31
CA THR A 187 7.96 0.56 13.02
C THR A 187 6.88 1.57 13.36
N TRP A 188 5.92 1.81 12.48
CA TRP A 188 4.91 2.87 12.61
C TRP A 188 4.00 2.70 13.83
N GLY A 189 3.81 1.46 14.30
CA GLY A 189 3.07 1.15 15.52
C GLY A 189 3.88 1.30 16.82
N GLY A 190 5.13 1.80 16.76
CA GLY A 190 5.98 1.99 17.93
C GLY A 190 6.60 0.70 18.49
N GLY A 191 6.66 -0.37 17.69
CA GLY A 191 7.21 -1.66 18.09
C GLY A 191 8.76 -1.67 18.16
N TRP A 192 9.33 -2.87 18.21
CA TRP A 192 10.74 -3.11 18.58
C TRP A 192 11.79 -2.44 17.68
N LEU A 193 11.47 -2.16 16.38
CA LEU A 193 12.38 -1.44 15.49
C LEU A 193 12.42 0.08 15.76
N MET A 194 11.37 0.63 16.37
CA MET A 194 11.27 2.05 16.73
C MET A 194 11.59 2.31 18.21
N ASN A 195 11.88 1.28 18.99
CA ASN A 195 12.23 1.46 20.40
C ASN A 195 13.59 2.12 20.52
N GLY A 196 13.60 3.42 20.90
CA GLY A 196 14.79 4.25 21.12
C GLY A 196 15.30 4.26 22.56
N GLU A 197 14.76 3.43 23.44
CA GLU A 197 15.21 3.34 24.83
C GLU A 197 16.62 2.76 24.94
N ALA A 198 17.39 3.24 25.90
CA ALA A 198 18.68 2.67 26.22
C ALA A 198 18.51 1.20 26.64
N GLY A 199 19.32 0.31 26.07
CA GLY A 199 19.20 -1.14 26.29
C GLY A 199 18.25 -1.86 25.30
N SER A 200 17.58 -1.16 24.42
CA SER A 200 16.82 -1.79 23.34
C SER A 200 17.75 -2.39 22.27
N PHE A 201 17.28 -3.43 21.58
CA PHE A 201 18.06 -4.10 20.52
C PHE A 201 18.58 -3.13 19.46
N MET A 202 17.76 -2.18 19.01
CA MET A 202 18.15 -1.22 17.98
C MET A 202 19.23 -0.26 18.49
N MET A 203 19.07 0.27 19.70
CA MET A 203 20.03 1.22 20.27
C MET A 203 21.36 0.55 20.64
N GLU A 204 21.33 -0.68 21.15
CA GLU A 204 22.56 -1.44 21.47
C GLU A 204 23.29 -1.90 20.21
N THR A 205 22.57 -2.29 19.16
CA THR A 205 23.19 -2.88 17.96
C THR A 205 23.61 -1.81 16.95
N PHE A 206 22.77 -0.78 16.74
CA PHE A 206 22.91 0.19 15.66
C PHE A 206 23.08 1.63 16.14
N GLY A 207 22.82 1.92 17.41
CA GLY A 207 22.84 3.28 17.95
C GLY A 207 21.73 4.20 17.45
N THR A 208 20.73 3.65 16.76
CA THR A 208 19.61 4.39 16.19
C THR A 208 18.40 3.48 15.99
N THR A 209 17.22 4.06 15.83
CA THR A 209 16.00 3.34 15.44
C THR A 209 15.95 3.12 13.93
N PHE A 210 15.11 2.19 13.50
CA PHE A 210 14.83 1.96 12.08
C PHE A 210 13.99 3.08 11.51
N HIS A 211 14.36 3.60 10.32
CA HIS A 211 13.63 4.65 9.64
C HIS A 211 12.97 4.13 8.36
N ASP A 212 11.67 4.29 8.25
CA ASP A 212 10.89 4.09 7.02
C ASP A 212 9.76 5.12 6.98
N PHE A 213 10.02 6.25 6.31
CA PHE A 213 9.12 7.40 6.33
C PHE A 213 7.75 7.08 5.73
N ALA A 214 7.73 6.47 4.54
CA ALA A 214 6.48 6.24 3.83
C ALA A 214 6.24 4.78 3.39
N GLY A 215 7.12 3.82 3.68
CA GLY A 215 6.81 2.40 3.53
C GLY A 215 7.55 1.64 2.42
N SER A 216 8.83 1.97 2.09
CA SER A 216 9.62 1.07 1.25
C SER A 216 9.66 -0.34 1.83
N THR A 217 9.79 -0.46 3.15
CA THR A 217 9.84 -1.76 3.83
C THR A 217 8.45 -2.22 4.22
N ILE A 218 7.69 -1.38 4.93
CA ILE A 218 6.41 -1.75 5.54
C ILE A 218 5.37 -2.11 4.47
N VAL A 219 5.34 -1.41 3.34
CA VAL A 219 4.38 -1.65 2.25
C VAL A 219 5.02 -2.45 1.12
N HIS A 220 6.09 -1.90 0.51
CA HIS A 220 6.64 -2.45 -0.73
C HIS A 220 7.44 -3.72 -0.52
N SER A 221 8.30 -3.81 0.52
CA SER A 221 9.01 -5.05 0.81
C SER A 221 8.07 -6.14 1.30
N VAL A 222 7.07 -5.81 2.13
CA VAL A 222 6.05 -6.79 2.55
C VAL A 222 5.34 -7.37 1.34
N GLY A 223 4.82 -6.53 0.44
CA GLY A 223 4.21 -6.98 -0.81
C GLY A 223 5.19 -7.75 -1.69
N GLY A 224 6.43 -7.29 -1.81
CA GLY A 224 7.50 -7.90 -2.62
C GLY A 224 7.90 -9.30 -2.15
N TRP A 225 8.11 -9.50 -0.86
CA TRP A 225 8.45 -10.81 -0.28
C TRP A 225 7.32 -11.81 -0.44
N ILE A 226 6.08 -11.40 -0.19
CA ILE A 226 4.91 -12.26 -0.39
C ILE A 226 4.76 -12.60 -1.89
N ALA A 227 4.98 -11.62 -2.77
CA ALA A 227 4.97 -11.83 -4.22
C ALA A 227 6.02 -12.85 -4.67
N LEU A 228 7.25 -12.76 -4.15
CA LEU A 228 8.34 -13.69 -4.45
C LEU A 228 8.01 -15.12 -4.02
N VAL A 229 7.59 -15.29 -2.76
CA VAL A 229 7.23 -16.61 -2.21
C VAL A 229 6.02 -17.18 -2.97
N GLY A 230 4.99 -16.36 -3.20
CA GLY A 230 3.80 -16.78 -3.96
C GLY A 230 4.13 -17.17 -5.39
N ALA A 231 5.00 -16.42 -6.07
CA ALA A 231 5.46 -16.77 -7.42
C ALA A 231 6.24 -18.09 -7.44
N ALA A 232 7.10 -18.33 -6.45
CA ALA A 232 7.87 -19.56 -6.32
C ALA A 232 6.97 -20.79 -6.09
N ILE A 233 5.95 -20.68 -5.22
CA ILE A 233 5.00 -21.75 -4.93
C ILE A 233 4.10 -22.07 -6.12
N LEU A 234 3.60 -21.05 -6.81
CA LEU A 234 2.70 -21.22 -7.96
C LEU A 234 3.42 -21.72 -9.22
N GLY A 235 4.72 -21.50 -9.31
CA GLY A 235 5.50 -21.82 -10.50
C GLY A 235 5.23 -20.85 -11.66
N PRO A 236 5.80 -21.12 -12.84
CA PRO A 236 5.72 -20.22 -13.99
C PRO A 236 4.33 -20.18 -14.62
N ARG A 237 4.02 -19.07 -15.29
CA ARG A 237 2.81 -18.95 -16.12
C ARG A 237 2.84 -19.94 -17.27
N ILE A 238 1.68 -20.48 -17.65
CA ILE A 238 1.56 -21.40 -18.79
C ILE A 238 2.11 -20.73 -20.06
N GLY A 239 3.10 -21.36 -20.67
CA GLY A 239 3.79 -20.88 -21.86
C GLY A 239 5.04 -20.04 -21.58
N LYS A 240 5.43 -19.83 -20.31
CA LYS A 240 6.66 -19.10 -19.96
C LYS A 240 7.92 -19.83 -20.42
N TYR A 241 7.96 -21.14 -20.27
CA TYR A 241 9.07 -21.96 -20.73
C TYR A 241 8.64 -22.91 -21.86
N GLY A 242 9.49 -23.04 -22.89
CA GLY A 242 9.30 -23.96 -23.95
C GLY A 242 9.66 -25.41 -23.57
N LYS A 243 9.42 -26.38 -24.47
CA LYS A 243 9.85 -27.76 -24.27
C LYS A 243 11.38 -27.89 -24.15
N ASP A 244 12.10 -26.90 -24.67
CA ASP A 244 13.56 -26.74 -24.62
C ASP A 244 14.06 -26.13 -23.31
N GLY A 245 13.18 -25.86 -22.35
CA GLY A 245 13.48 -25.20 -21.06
C GLY A 245 13.78 -23.71 -21.17
N LYS A 246 13.76 -23.12 -22.37
CA LYS A 246 14.08 -21.70 -22.55
C LYS A 246 12.91 -20.81 -22.18
N SER A 247 13.21 -19.71 -21.49
CA SER A 247 12.25 -18.64 -21.16
C SER A 247 11.72 -18.00 -22.44
N ARG A 248 10.41 -17.73 -22.45
CA ARG A 248 9.72 -17.04 -23.54
C ARG A 248 9.00 -15.82 -22.99
N ALA A 249 9.14 -14.70 -23.69
CA ALA A 249 8.41 -13.50 -23.37
C ALA A 249 6.90 -13.74 -23.51
N ILE A 250 6.14 -13.33 -22.47
CA ILE A 250 4.67 -13.24 -22.55
C ILE A 250 4.33 -11.76 -22.57
N PRO A 251 4.17 -11.15 -23.75
CA PRO A 251 3.92 -9.71 -23.84
C PRO A 251 2.57 -9.34 -23.24
N GLY A 252 2.51 -8.18 -22.60
CA GLY A 252 1.25 -7.58 -22.18
C GLY A 252 0.39 -7.23 -23.40
N HIS A 253 -0.92 -7.25 -23.22
CA HIS A 253 -1.83 -7.01 -24.34
C HIS A 253 -1.99 -5.52 -24.68
N ASN A 254 -1.69 -4.61 -23.73
CA ASN A 254 -1.89 -3.17 -23.95
C ASN A 254 -0.92 -2.31 -23.14
N LEU A 255 0.21 -1.96 -23.75
CA LEU A 255 1.22 -1.12 -23.12
C LEU A 255 0.75 0.33 -22.93
N THR A 256 -0.23 0.81 -23.70
CA THR A 256 -0.80 2.15 -23.52
C THR A 256 -1.53 2.26 -22.19
N ILE A 257 -2.35 1.25 -21.86
CA ILE A 257 -3.03 1.17 -20.57
C ILE A 257 -2.03 1.03 -19.43
N ALA A 258 -0.98 0.20 -19.60
CA ALA A 258 0.08 0.07 -18.61
C ALA A 258 0.80 1.40 -18.35
N ALA A 259 1.13 2.15 -19.40
CA ALA A 259 1.77 3.46 -19.29
C ALA A 259 0.88 4.47 -18.55
N LEU A 260 -0.41 4.51 -18.87
CA LEU A 260 -1.38 5.35 -18.14
C LEU A 260 -1.44 4.95 -16.66
N GLY A 261 -1.45 3.65 -16.37
CA GLY A 261 -1.42 3.13 -15.01
C GLY A 261 -0.19 3.60 -14.23
N VAL A 262 0.99 3.61 -14.85
CA VAL A 262 2.23 4.11 -14.21
C VAL A 262 2.15 5.62 -13.93
N PHE A 263 1.57 6.44 -14.82
CA PHE A 263 1.34 7.85 -14.54
C PHE A 263 0.39 8.06 -13.36
N ILE A 264 -0.67 7.27 -13.27
CA ILE A 264 -1.62 7.32 -12.15
C ILE A 264 -0.92 6.90 -10.83
N LEU A 265 -0.10 5.85 -10.86
CA LEU A 265 0.71 5.45 -9.71
C LEU A 265 1.68 6.54 -9.28
N TRP A 266 2.40 7.15 -10.23
CA TRP A 266 3.31 8.25 -9.94
C TRP A 266 2.59 9.46 -9.32
N PHE A 267 1.46 9.84 -9.89
CA PHE A 267 0.60 10.89 -9.32
C PHE A 267 0.14 10.56 -7.90
N GLY A 268 -0.33 9.33 -7.67
CA GLY A 268 -0.72 8.86 -6.34
C GLY A 268 0.45 8.82 -5.34
N TRP A 269 1.68 8.65 -5.83
CA TRP A 269 2.88 8.69 -5.00
C TRP A 269 3.15 10.04 -4.34
N PHE A 270 2.61 11.12 -4.91
CA PHE A 270 2.61 12.43 -4.26
C PHE A 270 1.65 12.51 -3.05
N GLY A 271 0.68 11.61 -2.96
CA GLY A 271 -0.05 11.37 -1.72
C GLY A 271 0.65 10.37 -0.79
N PHE A 272 1.37 9.40 -1.38
CA PHE A 272 2.04 8.35 -0.63
C PHE A 272 3.22 8.91 0.20
N ASN A 273 4.21 9.52 -0.44
CA ASN A 273 5.40 10.03 0.22
C ASN A 273 5.16 11.39 0.89
N PRO A 274 4.83 12.50 0.19
CA PRO A 274 4.58 13.78 0.85
C PRO A 274 3.41 13.74 1.83
N GLY A 275 2.40 12.90 1.58
CA GLY A 275 1.26 12.68 2.48
C GLY A 275 1.65 12.11 3.83
N SER A 276 2.73 11.32 3.91
CA SER A 276 3.24 10.74 5.15
C SER A 276 3.82 11.76 6.13
N GLN A 277 3.96 13.04 5.72
CA GLN A 277 4.24 14.13 6.64
C GLN A 277 3.10 14.34 7.65
N LEU A 278 1.86 13.98 7.32
CA LEU A 278 0.66 14.08 8.16
C LEU A 278 0.36 15.49 8.71
N ALA A 279 1.16 16.48 8.37
CA ALA A 279 1.05 17.87 8.81
C ALA A 279 1.30 18.81 7.63
N ALA A 280 0.57 19.92 7.57
CA ALA A 280 0.68 20.95 6.53
C ALA A 280 0.40 22.37 7.04
N ALA A 281 0.30 22.56 8.35
CA ALA A 281 -0.15 23.81 8.93
C ALA A 281 0.97 24.84 9.10
N THR A 282 2.22 24.41 9.16
CA THR A 282 3.38 25.29 9.40
C THR A 282 4.23 25.48 8.16
N THR A 283 5.09 26.51 8.17
CA THR A 283 6.08 26.75 7.10
C THR A 283 7.08 25.58 7.01
N ASP A 284 7.40 24.95 8.14
CA ASP A 284 8.33 23.81 8.16
C ASP A 284 7.68 22.55 7.60
N ASP A 285 6.39 22.31 7.85
CA ASP A 285 5.63 21.26 7.17
C ASP A 285 5.60 21.49 5.65
N ALA A 286 5.34 22.71 5.22
CA ALA A 286 5.33 23.05 3.79
C ALA A 286 6.69 22.83 3.13
N ARG A 287 7.80 23.11 3.84
CA ARG A 287 9.16 22.82 3.36
C ARG A 287 9.41 21.31 3.29
N ALA A 288 9.05 20.57 4.34
CA ALA A 288 9.18 19.11 4.36
C ALA A 288 8.39 18.46 3.22
N ILE A 289 7.11 18.80 3.06
CA ILE A 289 6.27 18.34 1.96
C ILE A 289 6.94 18.63 0.61
N SER A 290 7.39 19.89 0.38
CA SER A 290 8.01 20.30 -0.88
C SER A 290 9.31 19.53 -1.16
N HIS A 291 10.11 19.28 -0.13
CA HIS A 291 11.33 18.48 -0.23
C HIS A 291 11.01 17.03 -0.63
N VAL A 292 10.04 16.39 0.02
CA VAL A 292 9.62 15.01 -0.27
C VAL A 292 9.00 14.90 -1.67
N PHE A 293 8.26 15.90 -2.15
CA PHE A 293 7.81 15.98 -3.54
C PHE A 293 8.98 15.94 -4.52
N LEU A 294 9.99 16.77 -4.27
CA LEU A 294 11.16 16.88 -5.15
C LEU A 294 11.96 15.58 -5.18
N THR A 295 12.31 15.02 -4.03
CA THR A 295 13.10 13.79 -3.92
C THR A 295 12.37 12.59 -4.54
N THR A 296 11.07 12.47 -4.31
CA THR A 296 10.21 11.44 -4.92
C THR A 296 10.22 11.55 -6.45
N ASN A 297 10.01 12.77 -6.98
CA ASN A 297 9.98 13.00 -8.42
C ASN A 297 11.33 12.72 -9.08
N LEU A 298 12.42 13.18 -8.47
CA LEU A 298 13.77 12.99 -9.01
C LEU A 298 14.18 11.50 -9.05
N ALA A 299 13.83 10.74 -8.02
CA ALA A 299 14.11 9.30 -7.99
C ALA A 299 13.32 8.55 -9.07
N ALA A 300 12.06 8.90 -9.29
CA ALA A 300 11.23 8.33 -10.35
C ALA A 300 11.83 8.61 -11.74
N CYS A 301 12.20 9.87 -12.00
CA CYS A 301 12.83 10.29 -13.25
C CYS A 301 14.16 9.57 -13.49
N ALA A 302 15.02 9.51 -12.48
CA ALA A 302 16.32 8.83 -12.58
C ALA A 302 16.15 7.33 -12.82
N GLY A 303 15.24 6.66 -12.08
CA GLY A 303 14.95 5.25 -12.26
C GLY A 303 14.47 4.92 -13.67
N GLY A 304 13.54 5.70 -14.18
CA GLY A 304 13.05 5.56 -15.57
C GLY A 304 14.12 5.83 -16.62
N PHE A 305 14.89 6.90 -16.45
CA PHE A 305 15.96 7.28 -17.39
C PHE A 305 17.06 6.23 -17.48
N PHE A 306 17.56 5.75 -16.35
CA PHE A 306 18.61 4.74 -16.36
C PHE A 306 18.12 3.35 -16.78
N ALA A 307 16.89 2.99 -16.48
CA ALA A 307 16.28 1.78 -17.04
C ALA A 307 16.12 1.86 -18.56
N LEU A 308 15.71 3.02 -19.10
CA LEU A 308 15.68 3.29 -20.53
C LEU A 308 17.06 3.15 -21.14
N ALA A 309 18.08 3.82 -20.59
CA ALA A 309 19.44 3.82 -21.11
C ALA A 309 20.04 2.41 -21.10
N VAL A 310 19.97 1.67 -19.99
CA VAL A 310 20.50 0.32 -19.86
C VAL A 310 19.78 -0.64 -20.81
N SER A 311 18.43 -0.57 -20.89
CA SER A 311 17.68 -1.41 -21.83
C SER A 311 18.04 -1.14 -23.28
N TRP A 312 18.28 0.14 -23.64
CA TRP A 312 18.70 0.51 -24.99
C TRP A 312 20.09 -0.02 -25.33
N MET A 313 21.07 0.22 -24.45
CA MET A 313 22.44 -0.31 -24.65
C MET A 313 22.46 -1.83 -24.75
N LYS A 314 21.65 -2.53 -23.93
CA LYS A 314 21.69 -4.00 -23.84
C LYS A 314 20.94 -4.69 -24.97
N TYR A 315 19.78 -4.16 -25.37
CA TYR A 315 18.90 -4.80 -26.36
C TYR A 315 18.89 -4.10 -27.73
N GLY A 316 19.69 -3.05 -27.92
CA GLY A 316 19.79 -2.28 -29.17
C GLY A 316 18.58 -1.39 -29.46
N LYS A 317 17.57 -1.38 -28.61
CA LYS A 317 16.37 -0.53 -28.71
C LYS A 317 15.78 -0.22 -27.35
N PRO A 318 15.17 0.97 -27.16
CA PRO A 318 14.51 1.30 -25.90
C PRO A 318 13.30 0.39 -25.65
N SER A 319 13.10 0.01 -24.39
CA SER A 319 11.97 -0.81 -23.97
C SER A 319 11.02 0.01 -23.10
N LEU A 320 9.78 0.27 -23.58
CA LEU A 320 8.79 1.00 -22.81
C LEU A 320 8.47 0.27 -21.50
N SER A 321 8.27 -1.05 -21.54
CA SER A 321 7.95 -1.82 -20.32
C SER A 321 9.04 -1.74 -19.25
N LEU A 322 10.31 -1.84 -19.64
CA LEU A 322 11.42 -1.69 -18.69
C LEU A 322 11.54 -0.26 -18.17
N THR A 323 11.31 0.74 -19.01
CA THR A 323 11.30 2.15 -18.58
C THR A 323 10.21 2.40 -17.54
N LEU A 324 8.99 1.91 -17.78
CA LEU A 324 7.87 2.03 -16.83
C LEU A 324 8.18 1.36 -15.49
N ASN A 325 8.75 0.16 -15.51
CA ASN A 325 9.18 -0.53 -14.29
C ASN A 325 10.35 0.19 -13.59
N GLY A 326 11.25 0.85 -14.36
CA GLY A 326 12.32 1.67 -13.82
C GLY A 326 11.81 2.88 -13.05
N ILE A 327 10.77 3.56 -13.55
CA ILE A 327 10.08 4.64 -12.85
C ILE A 327 9.55 4.14 -11.50
N LEU A 328 8.83 3.01 -11.52
CA LEU A 328 8.26 2.41 -10.30
C LEU A 328 9.36 1.97 -9.33
N ALA A 329 10.46 1.40 -9.82
CA ALA A 329 11.59 1.00 -8.98
C ALA A 329 12.24 2.21 -8.27
N GLY A 330 12.38 3.34 -8.97
CA GLY A 330 12.86 4.60 -8.39
C GLY A 330 11.92 5.12 -7.29
N LEU A 331 10.62 5.09 -7.55
CA LEU A 331 9.58 5.47 -6.59
C LEU A 331 9.62 4.60 -5.33
N VAL A 332 9.68 3.27 -5.50
CA VAL A 332 9.78 2.32 -4.38
C VAL A 332 11.04 2.55 -3.56
N GLY A 333 12.18 2.72 -4.23
CA GLY A 333 13.47 2.83 -3.54
C GLY A 333 13.62 4.09 -2.70
N ILE A 334 13.01 5.21 -3.14
CA ILE A 334 13.11 6.49 -2.42
C ILE A 334 12.14 6.58 -1.22
N THR A 335 11.10 5.78 -1.20
CA THR A 335 9.94 5.93 -0.31
C THR A 335 10.30 5.92 1.19
N ALA A 336 11.29 5.13 1.63
CA ALA A 336 11.69 5.08 3.04
C ALA A 336 12.46 6.31 3.50
N GLY A 337 13.29 6.88 2.65
CA GLY A 337 14.21 7.97 3.03
C GLY A 337 13.96 9.28 2.29
N CYS A 338 12.78 9.44 1.67
CA CYS A 338 12.47 10.60 0.84
C CYS A 338 12.49 11.93 1.60
N ASP A 339 12.32 11.90 2.92
CA ASP A 339 12.37 13.04 3.82
C ASP A 339 13.81 13.44 4.24
N MET A 340 14.75 12.47 4.24
CA MET A 340 16.09 12.65 4.79
C MET A 340 17.18 12.86 3.74
N VAL A 341 17.01 12.32 2.53
CA VAL A 341 18.06 12.37 1.50
C VAL A 341 18.06 13.70 0.76
N SER A 342 19.24 14.16 0.34
CA SER A 342 19.34 15.32 -0.54
C SER A 342 18.74 15.04 -1.92
N PRO A 343 18.36 16.05 -2.71
CA PRO A 343 17.90 15.86 -4.10
C PRO A 343 18.91 15.07 -4.96
N PHE A 344 20.22 15.26 -4.76
CA PHE A 344 21.26 14.47 -5.44
C PHE A 344 21.26 13.02 -4.97
N GLY A 345 21.09 12.76 -3.67
CA GLY A 345 20.92 11.41 -3.11
C GLY A 345 19.72 10.69 -3.71
N ALA A 346 18.59 11.38 -3.91
CA ALA A 346 17.42 10.82 -4.55
C ALA A 346 17.70 10.39 -6.01
N VAL A 347 18.46 11.16 -6.77
CA VAL A 347 18.91 10.78 -8.13
C VAL A 347 19.76 9.51 -8.08
N ILE A 348 20.70 9.40 -7.13
CA ILE A 348 21.55 8.21 -6.97
C ILE A 348 20.67 6.98 -6.66
N ILE A 349 19.76 7.09 -5.69
CA ILE A 349 18.85 5.99 -5.32
C ILE A 349 18.02 5.56 -6.52
N GLY A 350 17.38 6.49 -7.21
CA GLY A 350 16.58 6.18 -8.41
C GLY A 350 17.41 5.50 -9.50
N THR A 351 18.64 5.97 -9.74
CA THR A 351 19.58 5.37 -10.70
C THR A 351 19.89 3.92 -10.36
N ILE A 352 20.27 3.66 -9.11
CA ILE A 352 20.59 2.31 -8.64
C ILE A 352 19.37 1.40 -8.77
N CYS A 353 18.20 1.85 -8.33
CA CYS A 353 16.97 1.06 -8.40
C CYS A 353 16.55 0.75 -9.85
N GLY A 354 16.64 1.72 -10.76
CA GLY A 354 16.32 1.50 -12.17
C GLY A 354 17.25 0.49 -12.86
N ILE A 355 18.55 0.55 -12.57
CA ILE A 355 19.54 -0.41 -13.09
C ILE A 355 19.32 -1.79 -12.47
N LEU A 356 19.21 -1.85 -11.14
CA LEU A 356 19.01 -3.11 -10.39
C LEU A 356 17.75 -3.84 -10.85
N MET A 357 16.67 -3.11 -11.11
CA MET A 357 15.41 -3.69 -11.61
C MET A 357 15.63 -4.49 -12.90
N ILE A 358 16.40 -3.99 -13.88
CA ILE A 358 16.65 -4.70 -15.13
C ILE A 358 17.38 -6.01 -14.89
N TYR A 359 18.45 -5.97 -14.10
CA TYR A 359 19.23 -7.19 -13.80
C TYR A 359 18.44 -8.16 -12.94
N SER A 360 17.59 -7.68 -12.04
CA SER A 360 16.70 -8.54 -11.23
C SER A 360 15.69 -9.28 -12.09
N VAL A 361 15.07 -8.60 -13.06
CA VAL A 361 14.14 -9.24 -14.01
C VAL A 361 14.85 -10.36 -14.77
N GLU A 362 16.05 -10.13 -15.26
CA GLU A 362 16.80 -11.15 -16.01
C GLU A 362 17.26 -12.32 -15.14
N PHE A 363 17.65 -12.03 -13.90
CA PHE A 363 18.10 -13.07 -12.96
C PHE A 363 16.95 -14.00 -12.55
N ILE A 364 15.73 -13.46 -12.42
CA ILE A 364 14.55 -14.24 -12.02
C ILE A 364 13.93 -14.97 -13.22
N ASP A 365 14.07 -14.46 -14.45
CA ASP A 365 13.54 -15.06 -15.69
C ASP A 365 14.35 -16.28 -16.16
#